data_c0e3c2aa9b8e21222a77e7962208b7c0
#
_entry.id   c0e3c2aa9b8e21222a77e7962208b7c0
#
_cell.length_a   1.000
_cell.length_b   1.000
_cell.length_c   1.000
_cell.angle_alpha   90.00
_cell.angle_beta   90.00
_cell.angle_gamma   90.00
#
_symmetry.space_group_name_H-M   'P 1'
#
loop_
_entity.id
_entity.type
_entity.pdbx_description
1 polymer ?
#
loop_
_entity_poly.entity_id
_entity_poly.type
_entity_poly.pdbx_seq_one_letter_code
_entity_poly.pdbx_strand_id
1 'polypeptide(L)'
;TICNKPRPYWSAKFKCCKECYYRLPDTKKTIEKKVYVIPKESTKRSKENRLYHAKRILYLTTHKECEAVLPGCLHMASDIHHLYFGSDRNLHLTDETTWKAVCRECHRIIHDEMSNDELLKLGLRRK
;
A
#
# COMPACT_ATOMS: atom_id res chain seq x y z
N THR A 1 14.79 -46.09 -23.88
CA THR A 1 15.64 -46.59 -24.98
C THR A 1 17.05 -46.09 -24.80
N ILE A 2 17.98 -47.04 -24.55
CA ILE A 2 19.38 -46.71 -24.36
C ILE A 2 19.99 -46.41 -25.74
N CYS A 3 20.64 -45.23 -25.85
CA CYS A 3 21.32 -44.84 -27.06
C CYS A 3 22.63 -45.63 -27.21
N ASN A 4 22.77 -46.39 -28.28
CA ASN A 4 23.98 -47.19 -28.56
C ASN A 4 25.17 -46.38 -29.11
N LYS A 5 25.15 -45.05 -29.06
CA LYS A 5 26.27 -44.23 -29.52
C LYS A 5 27.33 -44.07 -28.44
N PRO A 6 28.63 -44.33 -28.71
CA PRO A 6 29.73 -44.16 -27.77
C PRO A 6 30.03 -42.66 -27.57
N ARG A 7 29.22 -41.96 -26.82
CA ARG A 7 29.37 -40.52 -26.49
C ARG A 7 29.08 -40.27 -25.03
N PRO A 8 29.65 -39.25 -24.43
CA PRO A 8 29.32 -38.89 -23.05
C PRO A 8 27.82 -38.62 -22.93
N TYR A 9 27.21 -39.15 -21.89
CA TYR A 9 25.79 -38.97 -21.64
C TYR A 9 25.48 -37.49 -21.41
N TRP A 10 24.47 -37.00 -22.12
CA TRP A 10 23.93 -35.65 -21.89
C TRP A 10 23.18 -35.56 -20.55
N SER A 11 22.53 -36.62 -20.16
CA SER A 11 21.80 -36.71 -18.89
C SER A 11 22.20 -37.98 -18.14
N ALA A 12 22.73 -37.82 -16.95
CA ALA A 12 23.08 -38.94 -16.06
C ALA A 12 21.83 -39.78 -15.68
N LYS A 13 20.67 -39.14 -15.58
CA LYS A 13 19.42 -39.80 -15.22
C LYS A 13 18.88 -40.71 -16.31
N PHE A 14 18.97 -40.31 -17.57
CA PHE A 14 18.39 -41.06 -18.70
C PHE A 14 19.43 -41.81 -19.54
N LYS A 15 20.71 -41.67 -19.22
CA LYS A 15 21.85 -42.35 -19.91
C LYS A 15 21.73 -42.26 -21.45
N CYS A 16 21.41 -41.10 -21.98
CA CYS A 16 21.19 -40.87 -23.40
C CYS A 16 21.97 -39.66 -23.93
N CYS A 17 22.20 -39.60 -25.24
CA CYS A 17 22.80 -38.45 -25.90
C CYS A 17 21.79 -37.28 -25.98
N LYS A 18 22.28 -36.09 -26.32
CA LYS A 18 21.49 -34.88 -26.43
C LYS A 18 20.24 -35.02 -27.33
N GLU A 19 20.41 -35.63 -28.52
CA GLU A 19 19.32 -35.83 -29.47
C GLU A 19 18.22 -36.76 -28.94
N CYS A 20 18.63 -37.90 -28.32
CA CYS A 20 17.67 -38.81 -27.71
C CYS A 20 16.97 -38.16 -26.50
N TYR A 21 17.69 -37.36 -25.73
CA TYR A 21 17.12 -36.65 -24.60
C TYR A 21 15.96 -35.71 -25.00
N TYR A 22 16.13 -34.96 -26.11
CA TYR A 22 15.07 -34.06 -26.60
C TYR A 22 13.93 -34.78 -27.33
N ARG A 23 14.11 -36.05 -27.69
CA ARG A 23 13.05 -36.90 -28.28
C ARG A 23 12.26 -37.69 -27.23
N LEU A 24 12.70 -37.69 -25.97
CA LEU A 24 11.94 -38.30 -24.89
C LEU A 24 10.60 -37.56 -24.77
N PRO A 25 9.49 -38.31 -24.62
CA PRO A 25 8.21 -37.67 -24.37
C PRO A 25 8.38 -36.76 -23.13
N ASP A 26 7.90 -35.55 -23.27
CA ASP A 26 8.11 -34.45 -22.31
C ASP A 26 7.65 -34.88 -20.92
N THR A 27 8.59 -35.36 -20.11
CA THR A 27 8.40 -35.50 -18.66
C THR A 27 8.53 -34.14 -17.98
N LYS A 28 8.45 -33.06 -18.75
CA LYS A 28 8.27 -31.72 -18.19
C LYS A 28 6.95 -31.76 -17.47
N LYS A 29 7.00 -32.04 -16.17
CA LYS A 29 5.92 -31.58 -15.30
C LYS A 29 5.71 -30.13 -15.69
N THR A 30 4.57 -29.84 -16.24
CA THR A 30 4.11 -28.47 -16.44
C THR A 30 4.20 -27.85 -15.06
N ILE A 31 5.31 -27.16 -14.79
CA ILE A 31 5.43 -26.36 -13.58
C ILE A 31 4.41 -25.27 -13.82
N GLU A 32 3.21 -25.49 -13.29
CA GLU A 32 2.22 -24.42 -13.22
C GLU A 32 2.94 -23.26 -12.56
N LYS A 33 3.28 -22.26 -13.38
CA LYS A 33 3.88 -21.03 -12.88
C LYS A 33 2.83 -20.44 -11.95
N LYS A 34 3.00 -20.63 -10.64
CA LYS A 34 2.18 -19.95 -9.67
C LYS A 34 2.29 -18.47 -9.98
N VAL A 35 1.22 -17.88 -10.49
CA VAL A 35 1.14 -16.45 -10.71
C VAL A 35 1.21 -15.82 -9.33
N TYR A 36 2.39 -15.32 -8.97
CA TYR A 36 2.57 -14.59 -7.74
C TYR A 36 1.98 -13.19 -7.92
N VAL A 37 0.83 -12.97 -7.35
CA VAL A 37 0.21 -11.64 -7.31
C VAL A 37 0.83 -10.87 -6.14
N ILE A 38 1.59 -9.83 -6.46
CA ILE A 38 2.13 -8.93 -5.45
C ILE A 38 0.94 -8.20 -4.78
N PRO A 39 0.74 -8.36 -3.48
CA PRO A 39 -0.34 -7.66 -2.78
C PRO A 39 -0.10 -6.14 -2.84
N LYS A 40 -1.16 -5.36 -3.02
CA LYS A 40 -1.10 -3.87 -3.08
C LYS A 40 -0.51 -3.25 -1.81
N GLU A 41 -0.67 -3.93 -0.67
CA GLU A 41 -0.19 -3.48 0.63
C GLU A 41 0.51 -4.61 1.37
N SER A 42 1.52 -4.28 2.18
CA SER A 42 2.11 -5.24 3.11
C SER A 42 1.10 -5.61 4.22
N THR A 43 1.26 -6.79 4.82
CA THR A 43 0.38 -7.23 5.94
C THR A 43 0.41 -6.27 7.12
N LYS A 44 1.58 -5.67 7.41
CA LYS A 44 1.74 -4.63 8.44
C LYS A 44 0.88 -3.41 8.10
N ARG A 45 1.02 -2.88 6.89
CA ARG A 45 0.26 -1.70 6.43
C ARG A 45 -1.25 -1.94 6.43
N SER A 46 -1.68 -3.12 6.01
CA SER A 46 -3.11 -3.49 6.04
C SER A 46 -3.69 -3.50 7.45
N LYS A 47 -2.92 -3.97 8.46
CA LYS A 47 -3.34 -3.92 9.87
C LYS A 47 -3.42 -2.47 10.38
N GLU A 48 -2.44 -1.64 10.08
CA GLU A 48 -2.42 -0.22 10.45
C GLU A 48 -3.60 0.54 9.81
N ASN A 49 -3.87 0.32 8.53
CA ASN A 49 -5.00 0.92 7.84
C ASN A 49 -6.34 0.50 8.44
N ARG A 50 -6.48 -0.77 8.82
CA ARG A 50 -7.70 -1.27 9.47
C ARG A 50 -7.95 -0.60 10.81
N LEU A 51 -6.90 -0.45 11.64
CA LEU A 51 -6.97 0.26 12.90
C LEU A 51 -7.29 1.76 12.69
N TYR A 52 -6.64 2.39 11.72
CA TYR A 52 -6.92 3.77 11.35
C TYR A 52 -8.38 3.98 10.96
N HIS A 53 -8.95 3.12 10.12
CA HIS A 53 -10.35 3.24 9.71
C HIS A 53 -11.33 3.11 10.88
N ALA A 54 -11.09 2.18 11.80
CA ALA A 54 -11.91 2.02 13.00
C ALA A 54 -11.85 3.29 13.89
N LYS A 55 -10.65 3.79 14.16
CA LYS A 55 -10.46 5.01 14.95
C LYS A 55 -11.04 6.26 14.27
N ARG A 56 -10.90 6.36 12.94
CA ARG A 56 -11.47 7.46 12.15
C ARG A 56 -12.98 7.59 12.33
N ILE A 57 -13.69 6.48 12.28
CA ILE A 57 -15.15 6.47 12.46
C ILE A 57 -15.50 6.98 13.86
N LEU A 58 -14.85 6.49 14.90
CA LEU A 58 -15.08 6.92 16.28
C LEU A 58 -14.75 8.42 16.46
N TYR A 59 -13.62 8.87 15.91
CA TYR A 59 -13.19 10.26 15.99
C TYR A 59 -14.22 11.21 15.35
N LEU A 60 -14.72 10.90 14.15
CA LEU A 60 -15.72 11.71 13.45
C LEU A 60 -17.11 11.66 14.11
N THR A 61 -17.44 10.64 14.89
CA THR A 61 -18.69 10.62 15.67
C THR A 61 -18.66 11.57 16.86
N THR A 62 -17.48 11.81 17.43
CA THR A 62 -17.28 12.74 18.56
C THR A 62 -16.97 14.17 18.10
N HIS A 63 -16.26 14.33 16.99
CA HIS A 63 -15.86 15.63 16.42
C HIS A 63 -16.66 15.92 15.15
N LYS A 64 -17.87 16.41 15.32
CA LYS A 64 -18.82 16.65 14.21
C LYS A 64 -18.63 18.00 13.51
N GLU A 65 -17.94 18.93 14.15
CA GLU A 65 -17.73 20.28 13.64
C GLU A 65 -16.35 20.40 12.97
N CYS A 66 -16.30 21.23 11.93
CA CYS A 66 -15.05 21.52 11.23
C CYS A 66 -14.15 22.40 12.09
N GLU A 67 -12.98 21.90 12.46
CA GLU A 67 -12.01 22.64 13.31
C GLU A 67 -11.18 23.69 12.53
N ALA A 68 -11.12 23.58 11.20
CA ALA A 68 -10.34 24.51 10.37
C ALA A 68 -11.06 25.84 10.11
N VAL A 69 -12.37 25.80 9.93
CA VAL A 69 -13.25 26.96 9.69
C VAL A 69 -12.66 27.99 8.71
N LEU A 70 -12.27 27.52 7.53
CA LEU A 70 -11.74 28.36 6.45
C LEU A 70 -12.87 29.01 5.65
N PRO A 71 -12.59 30.05 4.83
CA PRO A 71 -13.58 30.63 3.92
C PRO A 71 -14.24 29.58 3.03
N GLY A 72 -15.59 29.53 3.01
CA GLY A 72 -16.33 28.46 2.32
C GLY A 72 -16.55 27.19 3.13
N CYS A 73 -16.28 27.22 4.43
CA CYS A 73 -16.47 26.08 5.32
C CYS A 73 -17.93 25.59 5.35
N LEU A 74 -18.11 24.26 5.26
CA LEU A 74 -19.41 23.60 5.35
C LEU A 74 -19.85 23.33 6.81
N HIS A 75 -19.04 23.70 7.78
CA HIS A 75 -19.19 23.53 9.23
C HIS A 75 -19.25 22.09 9.75
N MET A 76 -19.72 21.13 8.98
CA MET A 76 -19.77 19.72 9.38
C MET A 76 -18.49 19.00 8.95
N ALA A 77 -17.83 18.35 9.89
CA ALA A 77 -16.66 17.52 9.63
C ALA A 77 -17.06 16.22 8.91
N SER A 78 -16.36 15.91 7.84
CA SER A 78 -16.50 14.67 7.06
C SER A 78 -15.20 13.92 6.89
N ASP A 79 -14.08 14.62 7.02
CA ASP A 79 -12.73 14.11 6.77
C ASP A 79 -11.80 14.37 7.97
N ILE A 80 -10.75 13.57 8.05
CA ILE A 80 -9.66 13.80 9.00
C ILE A 80 -8.48 14.41 8.27
N HIS A 81 -8.02 15.55 8.74
CA HIS A 81 -6.78 16.16 8.31
C HIS A 81 -5.66 15.77 9.28
N HIS A 82 -4.54 15.26 8.73
CA HIS A 82 -3.36 14.91 9.51
C HIS A 82 -2.40 16.10 9.60
N LEU A 83 -1.94 16.41 10.82
CA LEU A 83 -1.03 17.54 11.05
C LEU A 83 0.40 17.26 10.54
N TYR A 84 0.77 15.98 10.36
CA TYR A 84 2.04 15.57 9.75
C TYR A 84 1.86 15.16 8.30
N PHE A 85 2.89 15.41 7.49
CA PHE A 85 2.91 15.13 6.05
C PHE A 85 4.02 14.14 5.68
N GLY A 86 3.94 13.57 4.49
CA GLY A 86 4.96 12.66 3.96
C GLY A 86 5.15 11.40 4.80
N SER A 87 6.41 11.06 5.11
CA SER A 87 6.78 9.90 5.92
C SER A 87 6.27 9.99 7.35
N ASP A 88 6.29 11.18 7.94
CA ASP A 88 5.92 11.40 9.33
C ASP A 88 4.41 11.15 9.56
N ARG A 89 3.57 11.43 8.56
CA ARG A 89 2.16 11.03 8.59
C ARG A 89 2.00 9.53 8.86
N ASN A 90 2.86 8.69 8.30
CA ASN A 90 2.77 7.25 8.48
C ASN A 90 3.13 6.81 9.91
N LEU A 91 4.07 7.51 10.55
CA LEU A 91 4.43 7.27 11.95
C LEU A 91 3.29 7.63 12.90
N HIS A 92 2.52 8.66 12.57
CA HIS A 92 1.42 9.19 13.39
C HIS A 92 0.03 8.83 12.85
N LEU A 93 -0.07 7.82 11.95
CA LEU A 93 -1.32 7.49 11.26
C LEU A 93 -2.48 7.20 12.21
N THR A 94 -2.23 6.56 13.33
CA THR A 94 -3.24 6.15 14.32
C THR A 94 -3.23 6.99 15.60
N ASP A 95 -2.46 8.07 15.61
CA ASP A 95 -2.36 9.01 16.73
C ASP A 95 -3.39 10.13 16.58
N GLU A 96 -4.47 10.02 17.32
CA GLU A 96 -5.61 10.96 17.28
C GLU A 96 -5.23 12.38 17.71
N THR A 97 -4.17 12.57 18.49
CA THR A 97 -3.68 13.90 18.89
C THR A 97 -3.11 14.72 17.74
N THR A 98 -2.83 14.05 16.62
CA THR A 98 -2.30 14.64 15.39
C THR A 98 -3.36 14.83 14.32
N TRP A 99 -4.62 14.61 14.67
CA TRP A 99 -5.74 14.71 13.75
C TRP A 99 -6.54 16.00 13.99
N LYS A 100 -7.18 16.46 12.92
CA LYS A 100 -8.22 17.48 12.98
C LYS A 100 -9.41 17.06 12.15
N ALA A 101 -10.60 17.23 12.71
CA ALA A 101 -11.85 17.01 12.00
C ALA A 101 -12.11 18.21 11.09
N VAL A 102 -12.24 17.99 9.80
CA VAL A 102 -12.44 19.06 8.82
C VAL A 102 -13.56 18.70 7.84
N CYS A 103 -14.23 19.70 7.30
CA CYS A 103 -15.16 19.49 6.21
C CYS A 103 -14.40 19.28 4.89
N ARG A 104 -15.08 18.72 3.91
CA ARG A 104 -14.49 18.41 2.60
C ARG A 104 -13.86 19.62 1.93
N GLU A 105 -14.53 20.77 2.00
CA GLU A 105 -14.05 22.01 1.37
C GLU A 105 -12.81 22.56 2.07
N CYS A 106 -12.80 22.64 3.40
CA CYS A 106 -11.61 23.05 4.13
C CYS A 106 -10.44 22.10 3.88
N HIS A 107 -10.68 20.78 3.79
CA HIS A 107 -9.64 19.79 3.50
C HIS A 107 -9.01 20.03 2.11
N ARG A 108 -9.84 20.36 1.11
CA ARG A 108 -9.38 20.73 -0.23
C ARG A 108 -8.51 21.99 -0.21
N ILE A 109 -8.98 23.05 0.44
CA ILE A 109 -8.25 24.33 0.54
C ILE A 109 -6.89 24.12 1.22
N ILE A 110 -6.84 23.36 2.29
CA ILE A 110 -5.59 23.03 3.00
C ILE A 110 -4.56 22.36 2.08
N HIS A 111 -5.00 21.46 1.22
CA HIS A 111 -4.09 20.72 0.35
C HIS A 111 -3.73 21.43 -0.95
N ASP A 112 -4.65 22.18 -1.52
CA ASP A 112 -4.52 22.73 -2.87
C ASP A 112 -4.14 24.22 -2.90
N GLU A 113 -4.54 24.99 -1.90
CA GLU A 113 -4.44 26.46 -1.95
C GLU A 113 -3.51 27.05 -0.90
N MET A 114 -3.31 26.37 0.24
CA MET A 114 -2.54 26.94 1.36
C MET A 114 -1.06 26.58 1.29
N SER A 115 -0.21 27.56 1.60
CA SER A 115 1.22 27.35 1.76
C SER A 115 1.57 26.68 3.10
N ASN A 116 2.75 26.05 3.18
CA ASN A 116 3.23 25.43 4.40
C ASN A 116 3.33 26.39 5.58
N ASP A 117 3.70 27.64 5.33
CA ASP A 117 3.85 28.66 6.37
C ASP A 117 2.51 29.08 6.94
N GLU A 118 1.47 29.20 6.10
CA GLU A 118 0.11 29.48 6.53
C GLU A 118 -0.45 28.32 7.36
N LEU A 119 -0.23 27.08 6.93
CA LEU A 119 -0.66 25.89 7.67
C LEU A 119 -0.02 25.80 9.05
N LEU A 120 1.29 26.15 9.17
CA LEU A 120 1.98 26.22 10.45
C LEU A 120 1.40 27.30 11.37
N LYS A 121 1.12 28.50 10.82
CA LYS A 121 0.54 29.62 11.57
C LYS A 121 -0.86 29.29 12.12
N LEU A 122 -1.66 28.58 11.34
CA LEU A 122 -3.02 28.18 11.74
C LEU A 122 -3.07 26.89 12.58
N GLY A 123 -1.93 26.28 12.86
CA GLY A 123 -1.86 25.02 13.60
C GLY A 123 -2.44 23.82 12.84
N LEU A 124 -2.51 23.92 11.51
CA LEU A 124 -2.97 22.86 10.62
C LEU A 124 -1.82 21.98 10.10
N ARG A 125 -0.61 22.28 10.51
CA ARG A 125 0.61 21.49 10.23
C ARG A 125 1.54 21.52 11.42
N ARG A 126 2.25 20.42 11.64
CA ARG A 126 3.39 20.30 12.55
C ARG A 126 4.68 20.02 11.78
N LYS A 127 5.80 20.44 12.35
CA LYS A 127 7.15 20.15 11.82
C LYS A 127 7.58 18.75 12.25
#